data_5df96618f9c839e1d241c02db80eeab5
#
_entry.id   5df96618f9c839e1d241c02db80eeab5
#
_cell.length_a   1.000
_cell.length_b   1.000
_cell.length_c   1.000
_cell.angle_alpha   90.00
_cell.angle_beta   90.00
_cell.angle_gamma   90.00
#
_symmetry.space_group_name_H-M   'P 1'
#
loop_
_entity.id
_entity.type
_entity.pdbx_description
1 polymer ?
#
loop_
_entity_poly.entity_id
_entity_poly.type
_entity_poly.pdbx_seq_one_letter_code
_entity_poly.pdbx_strand_id
1 'polypeptide(L)'
;MNRLIPGLCLAFALAFGLPAHAAIRILATTSDWGALAIELGGDKVNVYTATSPLQDVHSVDAKPSLVARARTADLVVANGAELEIGWLPVLLQESGNARVQPGLPGYFEATSVLRLIDIPSAVDRSMGDIHPQGNPHRHR
;
A
#
# COMPACT_ATOMS: atom_id res chain seq x y z
N MET A 1 70.27 24.76 -17.92
CA MET A 1 69.14 25.40 -17.25
C MET A 1 67.93 24.55 -17.52
N ASN A 2 67.67 23.57 -16.62
CA ASN A 2 66.54 22.63 -16.73
C ASN A 2 65.37 23.19 -15.93
N ARG A 3 64.27 23.48 -16.62
CA ARG A 3 63.00 23.79 -15.96
C ARG A 3 62.13 22.51 -15.91
N LEU A 4 62.03 21.94 -14.73
CA LEU A 4 61.13 20.87 -14.39
C LEU A 4 59.72 21.44 -14.29
N ILE A 5 58.78 20.93 -15.10
CA ILE A 5 57.37 21.22 -15.02
C ILE A 5 56.77 20.16 -14.06
N PRO A 6 56.16 20.54 -12.93
CA PRO A 6 55.46 19.58 -12.10
C PRO A 6 54.14 19.20 -12.77
N GLY A 7 54.02 17.89 -13.05
CA GLY A 7 52.79 17.31 -13.58
C GLY A 7 51.66 17.40 -12.55
N LEU A 8 50.59 18.10 -12.92
CA LEU A 8 49.32 18.15 -12.17
C LEU A 8 48.56 16.85 -12.37
N CYS A 9 48.71 15.93 -11.43
CA CYS A 9 47.85 14.72 -11.36
C CYS A 9 46.45 15.13 -10.94
N LEU A 10 45.56 15.32 -11.94
CA LEU A 10 44.14 15.50 -11.71
C LEU A 10 43.52 14.14 -11.34
N ALA A 11 43.38 13.87 -10.04
CA ALA A 11 42.67 12.70 -9.52
C ALA A 11 41.17 12.91 -9.80
N PHE A 12 40.69 12.28 -10.89
CA PHE A 12 39.26 12.20 -11.19
C PHE A 12 38.62 11.18 -10.23
N ALA A 13 38.14 11.64 -9.10
CA ALA A 13 37.35 10.83 -8.18
C ALA A 13 36.00 10.54 -8.83
N LEU A 14 35.87 9.38 -9.45
CA LEU A 14 34.60 8.79 -9.88
C LEU A 14 33.76 8.55 -8.63
N ALA A 15 32.91 9.50 -8.29
CA ALA A 15 31.83 9.31 -7.33
C ALA A 15 30.85 8.30 -7.94
N PHE A 16 31.02 7.03 -7.63
CA PHE A 16 30.00 6.01 -7.86
C PHE A 16 28.82 6.34 -6.93
N GLY A 17 27.90 7.17 -7.43
CA GLY A 17 26.60 7.35 -6.79
C GLY A 17 25.90 6.00 -6.80
N LEU A 18 25.75 5.37 -5.62
CA LEU A 18 24.89 4.21 -5.48
C LEU A 18 23.49 4.61 -5.94
N PRO A 19 22.83 3.81 -6.80
CA PRO A 19 21.46 4.11 -7.20
C PRO A 19 20.60 4.17 -5.94
N ALA A 20 20.11 5.35 -5.60
CA ALA A 20 19.10 5.49 -4.57
C ALA A 20 17.86 4.76 -5.08
N HIS A 21 17.58 3.58 -4.57
CA HIS A 21 16.32 2.89 -4.84
C HIS A 21 15.18 3.78 -4.33
N ALA A 22 14.32 4.21 -5.26
CA ALA A 22 13.13 4.94 -4.85
C ALA A 22 12.28 4.07 -3.92
N ALA A 23 11.86 4.63 -2.78
CA ALA A 23 11.03 3.90 -1.84
C ALA A 23 9.71 3.45 -2.50
N ILE A 24 9.29 2.22 -2.21
CA ILE A 24 8.03 1.65 -2.70
C ILE A 24 6.86 2.43 -2.09
N ARG A 25 6.00 2.98 -2.92
CA ARG A 25 4.82 3.72 -2.47
C ARG A 25 3.68 2.75 -2.20
N ILE A 26 3.30 2.66 -0.94
CA ILE A 26 2.25 1.76 -0.48
C ILE A 26 1.01 2.57 -0.10
N LEU A 27 -0.15 2.15 -0.60
CA LEU A 27 -1.46 2.59 -0.13
C LEU A 27 -2.05 1.44 0.71
N ALA A 28 -2.10 1.62 2.03
CA ALA A 28 -2.76 0.71 2.95
C ALA A 28 -4.19 1.20 3.22
N THR A 29 -5.15 0.30 3.22
CA THR A 29 -6.55 0.67 3.47
C THR A 29 -6.81 0.98 4.94
N THR A 30 -6.18 0.24 5.85
CA THR A 30 -6.33 0.41 7.30
C THR A 30 -5.00 0.74 7.98
N SER A 31 -5.09 1.32 9.18
CA SER A 31 -3.94 1.71 9.99
C SER A 31 -3.05 0.53 10.38
N ASP A 32 -3.63 -0.63 10.63
CA ASP A 32 -2.90 -1.83 11.07
C ASP A 32 -1.98 -2.33 9.96
N TRP A 33 -2.49 -2.43 8.73
CA TRP A 33 -1.69 -2.78 7.57
C TRP A 33 -0.66 -1.71 7.21
N GLY A 34 -1.02 -0.44 7.43
CA GLY A 34 -0.09 0.67 7.27
C GLY A 34 1.09 0.58 8.23
N ALA A 35 0.82 0.32 9.52
CA ALA A 35 1.84 0.16 10.55
C ALA A 35 2.75 -1.05 10.27
N LEU A 36 2.16 -2.19 9.90
CA LEU A 36 2.91 -3.39 9.53
C LEU A 36 3.80 -3.17 8.32
N ALA A 37 3.29 -2.47 7.29
CA ALA A 37 4.07 -2.16 6.10
C ALA A 37 5.29 -1.27 6.43
N ILE A 38 5.13 -0.31 7.34
CA ILE A 38 6.23 0.54 7.82
C ILE A 38 7.26 -0.30 8.60
N GLU A 39 6.80 -1.15 9.50
CA GLU A 39 7.68 -2.00 10.31
C GLU A 39 8.52 -2.95 9.45
N LEU A 40 7.91 -3.57 8.45
CA LEU A 40 8.60 -4.52 7.57
C LEU A 40 9.47 -3.83 6.51
N GLY A 41 9.03 -2.68 5.99
CA GLY A 41 9.69 -2.00 4.88
C GLY A 41 10.76 -0.99 5.30
N GLY A 42 10.67 -0.43 6.50
CA GLY A 42 11.60 0.57 7.02
C GLY A 42 11.75 1.76 6.06
N ASP A 43 12.98 2.09 5.74
CA ASP A 43 13.36 3.19 4.83
C ASP A 43 13.09 2.89 3.33
N LYS A 44 12.72 1.67 3.01
CA LYS A 44 12.46 1.22 1.62
C LYS A 44 11.02 1.46 1.18
N VAL A 45 10.15 1.92 2.08
CA VAL A 45 8.73 2.15 1.80
C VAL A 45 8.29 3.57 2.15
N ASN A 46 7.31 4.06 1.40
CA ASN A 46 6.57 5.28 1.72
C ASN A 46 5.09 4.88 1.80
N VAL A 47 4.56 4.81 3.01
CA VAL A 47 3.22 4.31 3.27
C VAL A 47 2.24 5.45 3.48
N TYR A 48 1.14 5.41 2.76
CA TYR A 48 -0.03 6.23 3.00
C TYR A 48 -1.19 5.34 3.44
N THR A 49 -1.80 5.66 4.57
CA THR A 49 -2.95 4.93 5.10
C THR A 49 -4.24 5.69 4.77
N ALA A 50 -5.20 5.00 4.16
CA ALA A 50 -6.45 5.59 3.69
C ALA A 50 -7.37 5.98 4.84
N THR A 51 -7.36 5.22 5.95
CA THR A 51 -8.21 5.44 7.12
C THR A 51 -7.39 5.69 8.37
N SER A 52 -7.93 6.50 9.27
CA SER A 52 -7.40 6.63 10.64
C SER A 52 -7.96 5.51 11.54
N PRO A 53 -7.34 5.22 12.70
CA PRO A 53 -7.81 4.17 13.62
C PRO A 53 -9.23 4.38 14.16
N LEU A 54 -9.75 5.61 14.10
CA LEU A 54 -11.08 5.99 14.60
C LEU A 54 -12.11 6.18 13.47
N GLN A 55 -11.71 5.95 12.23
CA GLN A 55 -12.58 6.13 11.07
C GLN A 55 -13.24 4.81 10.71
N ASP A 56 -14.52 4.88 10.34
CA ASP A 56 -15.22 3.74 9.78
C ASP A 56 -14.62 3.33 8.43
N VAL A 57 -14.09 2.13 8.37
CA VAL A 57 -13.40 1.59 7.20
C VAL A 57 -14.35 1.15 6.09
N HIS A 58 -15.65 0.97 6.40
CA HIS A 58 -16.66 0.63 5.39
C HIS A 58 -17.07 1.83 4.55
N SER A 59 -16.88 3.04 5.10
CA SER A 59 -17.34 4.29 4.50
C SER A 59 -16.21 5.30 4.38
N VAL A 60 -15.52 5.27 3.24
CA VAL A 60 -14.42 6.17 2.92
C VAL A 60 -14.74 6.94 1.64
N ASP A 61 -14.64 8.26 1.70
CA ASP A 61 -14.80 9.09 0.52
C ASP A 61 -13.57 8.96 -0.40
N ALA A 62 -13.81 8.68 -1.67
CA ALA A 62 -12.77 8.70 -2.71
C ALA A 62 -12.36 10.15 -3.05
N LYS A 63 -11.80 10.86 -2.07
CA LYS A 63 -11.35 12.25 -2.26
C LYS A 63 -10.27 12.32 -3.34
N PRO A 64 -10.17 13.43 -4.09
CA PRO A 64 -9.14 13.59 -5.13
C PRO A 64 -7.72 13.34 -4.64
N SER A 65 -7.42 13.67 -3.39
CA SER A 65 -6.13 13.39 -2.75
C SER A 65 -5.88 11.88 -2.59
N LEU A 66 -6.89 11.09 -2.23
CA LEU A 66 -6.80 9.65 -2.10
C LEU A 66 -6.65 8.99 -3.48
N VAL A 67 -7.40 9.45 -4.47
CA VAL A 67 -7.27 9.02 -5.88
C VAL A 67 -5.85 9.28 -6.39
N ALA A 68 -5.27 10.44 -6.09
CA ALA A 68 -3.89 10.76 -6.47
C ALA A 68 -2.86 9.81 -5.81
N ARG A 69 -3.09 9.40 -4.56
CA ARG A 69 -2.26 8.39 -3.87
C ARG A 69 -2.36 7.03 -4.54
N ALA A 70 -3.57 6.56 -4.83
CA ALA A 70 -3.80 5.30 -5.54
C ALA A 70 -3.17 5.30 -6.94
N ARG A 71 -3.27 6.42 -7.67
CA ARG A 71 -2.67 6.56 -9.01
C ARG A 71 -1.17 6.35 -9.04
N THR A 72 -0.48 6.76 -8.00
CA THR A 72 0.98 6.68 -7.91
C THR A 72 1.47 5.52 -7.07
N ALA A 73 0.59 4.73 -6.45
CA ALA A 73 0.97 3.59 -5.64
C ALA A 73 1.67 2.50 -6.46
N ASP A 74 2.66 1.87 -5.86
CA ASP A 74 3.34 0.70 -6.39
C ASP A 74 2.73 -0.58 -5.82
N LEU A 75 2.13 -0.48 -4.61
CA LEU A 75 1.42 -1.55 -3.93
C LEU A 75 0.18 -0.99 -3.21
N VAL A 76 -0.94 -1.69 -3.32
CA VAL A 76 -2.12 -1.51 -2.46
C VAL A 76 -2.19 -2.70 -1.51
N VAL A 77 -2.34 -2.41 -0.21
CA VAL A 77 -2.56 -3.40 0.83
C VAL A 77 -3.97 -3.21 1.36
N ALA A 78 -4.85 -4.10 0.99
CA ALA A 78 -6.25 -4.12 1.42
C ALA A 78 -6.47 -5.17 2.51
N ASN A 79 -7.41 -4.92 3.41
CA ASN A 79 -7.82 -5.94 4.37
C ASN A 79 -8.53 -7.10 3.64
N GLY A 80 -9.50 -6.80 2.82
CA GLY A 80 -10.29 -7.78 2.08
C GLY A 80 -11.52 -8.28 2.86
N ALA A 81 -12.06 -9.42 2.45
CA ALA A 81 -13.31 -9.97 2.95
C ALA A 81 -14.46 -8.95 2.91
N GLU A 82 -14.53 -8.19 1.82
CA GLU A 82 -15.54 -7.17 1.56
C GLU A 82 -15.52 -5.95 2.50
N LEU A 83 -14.49 -5.81 3.36
CA LEU A 83 -14.40 -4.68 4.28
C LEU A 83 -14.42 -3.33 3.55
N GLU A 84 -13.72 -3.22 2.43
CA GLU A 84 -13.59 -2.01 1.63
C GLU A 84 -14.48 -1.99 0.38
N ILE A 85 -15.46 -2.90 0.29
CA ILE A 85 -16.27 -3.09 -0.94
C ILE A 85 -17.01 -1.81 -1.36
N GLY A 86 -17.38 -0.97 -0.41
CA GLY A 86 -18.13 0.26 -0.66
C GLY A 86 -17.34 1.37 -1.34
N TRP A 87 -16.00 1.33 -1.35
CA TRP A 87 -15.20 2.45 -1.83
C TRP A 87 -13.92 2.06 -2.60
N LEU A 88 -13.22 1.00 -2.20
CA LEU A 88 -11.92 0.67 -2.79
C LEU A 88 -12.00 0.34 -4.28
N PRO A 89 -13.00 -0.42 -4.79
CA PRO A 89 -13.13 -0.69 -6.22
C PRO A 89 -13.28 0.60 -7.05
N VAL A 90 -14.08 1.55 -6.57
CA VAL A 90 -14.28 2.84 -7.24
C VAL A 90 -12.98 3.65 -7.22
N LEU A 91 -12.30 3.71 -6.07
CA LEU A 91 -11.01 4.39 -5.94
C LEU A 91 -9.97 3.84 -6.92
N LEU A 92 -9.85 2.52 -7.03
CA LEU A 92 -8.89 1.89 -7.93
C LEU A 92 -9.22 2.17 -9.40
N GLN A 93 -10.50 2.15 -9.76
CA GLN A 93 -10.96 2.49 -11.10
C GLN A 93 -10.63 3.96 -11.44
N GLU A 94 -10.97 4.90 -10.57
CA GLU A 94 -10.71 6.33 -10.76
C GLU A 94 -9.21 6.67 -10.79
N SER A 95 -8.41 5.89 -10.08
CA SER A 95 -6.96 6.07 -10.09
C SER A 95 -6.34 5.83 -11.47
N GLY A 96 -6.92 4.93 -12.27
CA GLY A 96 -6.39 4.51 -13.55
C GLY A 96 -5.04 3.77 -13.46
N ASN A 97 -4.63 3.36 -12.27
CA ASN A 97 -3.37 2.66 -12.06
C ASN A 97 -3.52 1.16 -12.34
N ALA A 98 -3.09 0.73 -13.52
CA ALA A 98 -3.19 -0.66 -13.94
C ALA A 98 -2.34 -1.64 -13.10
N ARG A 99 -1.34 -1.15 -12.34
CA ARG A 99 -0.44 -2.02 -11.55
C ARG A 99 -1.09 -2.56 -10.28
N VAL A 100 -2.01 -1.80 -9.69
CA VAL A 100 -2.60 -2.07 -8.38
C VAL A 100 -4.05 -2.57 -8.46
N GLN A 101 -4.42 -3.17 -9.57
CA GLN A 101 -5.75 -3.76 -9.71
C GLN A 101 -5.81 -5.15 -9.05
N PRO A 102 -6.98 -5.57 -8.53
CA PRO A 102 -7.16 -6.89 -7.94
C PRO A 102 -6.65 -8.00 -8.85
N GLY A 103 -5.93 -8.96 -8.29
CA GLY A 103 -5.33 -10.07 -9.01
C GLY A 103 -3.96 -9.78 -9.66
N LEU A 104 -3.45 -8.55 -9.56
CA LEU A 104 -2.12 -8.18 -10.05
C LEU A 104 -1.10 -8.10 -8.91
N PRO A 105 0.21 -8.20 -9.21
CA PRO A 105 1.26 -8.22 -8.18
C PRO A 105 1.33 -6.96 -7.30
N GLY A 106 0.81 -5.84 -7.78
CA GLY A 106 0.71 -4.59 -7.01
C GLY A 106 -0.52 -4.50 -6.11
N TYR A 107 -1.33 -5.55 -6.00
CA TYR A 107 -2.49 -5.60 -5.11
C TYR A 107 -2.39 -6.79 -4.18
N PHE A 108 -2.35 -6.53 -2.90
CA PHE A 108 -2.34 -7.55 -1.85
C PHE A 108 -3.58 -7.42 -0.99
N GLU A 109 -4.34 -8.50 -0.90
CA GLU A 109 -5.49 -8.64 -0.01
C GLU A 109 -5.12 -9.56 1.15
N ALA A 110 -5.08 -9.01 2.35
CA ALA A 110 -4.58 -9.72 3.53
C ALA A 110 -5.41 -10.96 3.86
N THR A 111 -6.73 -10.88 3.74
CA THR A 111 -7.63 -12.01 4.02
C THR A 111 -7.50 -13.16 3.03
N SER A 112 -6.90 -12.94 1.87
CA SER A 112 -6.67 -14.01 0.88
C SER A 112 -5.68 -15.09 1.37
N VAL A 113 -4.83 -14.75 2.34
CA VAL A 113 -3.82 -15.66 2.91
C VAL A 113 -4.13 -16.02 4.37
N LEU A 114 -5.25 -15.55 4.92
CA LEU A 114 -5.66 -15.76 6.29
C LEU A 114 -6.92 -16.63 6.36
N ARG A 115 -7.04 -17.39 7.43
CA ARG A 115 -8.28 -18.10 7.72
C ARG A 115 -9.20 -17.19 8.52
N LEU A 116 -10.29 -16.76 7.90
CA LEU A 116 -11.33 -15.99 8.57
C LEU A 116 -12.10 -16.87 9.56
N ILE A 117 -12.60 -16.26 10.62
CA ILE A 117 -13.47 -16.88 11.64
C ILE A 117 -14.85 -16.23 11.55
N ASP A 118 -15.80 -16.77 12.30
CA ASP A 118 -17.18 -16.26 12.37
C ASP A 118 -17.86 -16.19 10.98
N ILE A 119 -17.63 -17.21 10.12
CA ILE A 119 -18.33 -17.32 8.85
C ILE A 119 -19.82 -17.54 9.12
N PRO A 120 -20.71 -16.62 8.71
CA PRO A 120 -22.13 -16.75 8.98
C PRO A 120 -22.70 -17.94 8.21
N SER A 121 -23.57 -18.74 8.87
CA SER A 121 -24.27 -19.86 8.25
C SER A 121 -25.39 -19.40 7.32
N ALA A 122 -25.88 -18.19 7.48
CA ALA A 122 -26.87 -17.53 6.63
C ALA A 122 -26.62 -16.03 6.67
N VAL A 123 -26.85 -15.37 5.53
CA VAL A 123 -26.74 -13.90 5.42
C VAL A 123 -28.13 -13.32 5.48
N ASP A 124 -28.45 -12.56 6.53
CA ASP A 124 -29.72 -11.87 6.71
C ASP A 124 -29.46 -10.37 6.93
N ARG A 125 -30.16 -9.53 6.19
CA ARG A 125 -30.04 -8.07 6.28
C ARG A 125 -30.40 -7.48 7.64
N SER A 126 -31.12 -8.24 8.48
CA SER A 126 -31.46 -7.82 9.85
C SER A 126 -30.27 -7.84 10.82
N MET A 127 -29.16 -8.45 10.41
CA MET A 127 -27.98 -8.66 11.27
C MET A 127 -26.96 -7.50 11.17
N GLY A 128 -27.25 -6.43 10.43
CA GLY A 128 -26.34 -5.28 10.23
C GLY A 128 -25.27 -5.54 9.16
N ASP A 129 -24.06 -5.02 9.38
CA ASP A 129 -22.93 -5.21 8.47
C ASP A 129 -22.40 -6.64 8.57
N ILE A 130 -22.88 -7.50 7.67
CA ILE A 130 -22.48 -8.90 7.62
C ILE A 130 -21.45 -9.07 6.50
N HIS A 131 -20.36 -9.76 6.85
CA HIS A 131 -19.36 -10.19 5.92
C HIS A 131 -19.55 -11.66 5.56
N PRO A 132 -20.07 -11.99 4.35
CA PRO A 132 -20.38 -13.37 3.97
C PRO A 132 -19.17 -14.31 4.01
N GLN A 133 -17.98 -13.77 3.80
CA GLN A 133 -16.73 -14.53 3.77
C GLN A 133 -16.16 -14.81 5.19
N GLY A 134 -16.72 -14.20 6.22
CA GLY A 134 -16.26 -14.27 7.60
C GLY A 134 -15.88 -12.90 8.16
N ASN A 135 -15.50 -12.86 9.42
CA ASN A 135 -15.20 -11.61 10.12
C ASN A 135 -13.88 -11.00 9.65
N PRO A 136 -13.90 -9.88 8.93
CA PRO A 136 -12.68 -9.24 8.41
C PRO A 136 -11.85 -8.55 9.50
N HIS A 137 -12.42 -8.36 10.69
CA HIS A 137 -11.75 -7.75 11.83
C HIS A 137 -11.07 -8.77 12.75
N ARG A 138 -11.32 -10.08 12.54
CA ARG A 138 -10.77 -11.18 13.34
C ARG A 138 -10.27 -12.31 12.44
N HIS A 139 -9.03 -12.69 12.63
CA HIS A 139 -8.40 -13.80 11.92
C HIS A 139 -7.41 -14.52 12.87
N ARG A 140 -7.09 -15.76 12.55
CA ARG A 140 -6.13 -16.60 13.27
C ARG A 140 -4.87 -16.83 12.44
#